data_45c30f2aa599a87cf76620e664cce7bb
#
_entry.id   45c30f2aa599a87cf76620e664cce7bb
#
_cell.length_a   1.000
_cell.length_b   1.000
_cell.length_c   1.000
_cell.angle_alpha   90.00
_cell.angle_beta   90.00
_cell.angle_gamma   90.00
#
_symmetry.space_group_name_H-M   'P 1'
#
loop_
_entity.id
_entity.type
_entity.pdbx_description
1 polymer ?
#
loop_
_entity_poly.entity_id
_entity_poly.type
_entity_poly.pdbx_seq_one_letter_code
_entity_poly.pdbx_strand_id
1 'polypeptide(L)'
;LITITTGTRGGKPSIDWHRNHQTITAAAELDGLYAIATNLSDPPRRTLTALDMLKVYKDQWIVEQRHRDLKQTLRVRPVFLHNDDRSQALIADIGIALLIFGLIEADLRRALGPNTPLPAILPEHRGAVPAARAVLTAFAGLHATYTTTGLLLDRLTPTQRLILAHLDIPLPWPETHSTATTLNNTDLYSKTMRH
;
A
#
# COMPACT_ATOMS: atom_id res chain seq x y z
N LEU A 1 33.43 -0.92 27.95
CA LEU A 1 34.13 -1.57 26.83
C LEU A 1 35.65 -1.37 26.86
N ILE A 2 36.09 -0.25 27.43
CA ILE A 2 37.51 0.07 27.64
C ILE A 2 37.70 0.32 29.12
N THR A 3 38.70 -0.30 29.71
CA THR A 3 39.14 -0.01 31.08
C THR A 3 40.30 0.97 31.01
N ILE A 4 40.19 2.05 31.73
CA ILE A 4 41.22 3.09 31.80
C ILE A 4 41.79 3.06 33.22
N THR A 5 43.12 2.98 33.32
CA THR A 5 43.84 3.03 34.59
C THR A 5 44.75 4.26 34.53
N THR A 6 44.64 5.10 35.54
CA THR A 6 45.52 6.26 35.72
C THR A 6 46.59 5.95 36.76
N GLY A 7 47.81 6.32 36.49
CA GLY A 7 48.94 6.09 37.38
C GLY A 7 50.03 7.13 37.22
N THR A 8 51.17 6.91 37.87
CA THR A 8 52.34 7.76 37.76
C THR A 8 53.53 6.88 37.36
N ARG A 9 54.17 7.21 36.23
CA ARG A 9 55.36 6.51 35.75
C ARG A 9 56.54 7.51 35.68
N GLY A 10 57.56 7.27 36.45
CA GLY A 10 58.73 8.17 36.50
C GLY A 10 58.41 9.59 37.00
N GLY A 11 57.47 9.76 37.94
CA GLY A 11 57.04 11.06 38.45
C GLY A 11 56.11 11.86 37.56
N LYS A 12 55.72 11.32 36.39
CA LYS A 12 54.77 11.94 35.44
C LYS A 12 53.43 11.19 35.43
N PRO A 13 52.31 11.89 35.29
CA PRO A 13 51.03 11.23 35.14
C PRO A 13 51.03 10.31 33.91
N SER A 14 50.49 9.10 34.06
CA SER A 14 50.34 8.10 32.99
C SER A 14 48.92 7.61 32.93
N ILE A 15 48.47 7.30 31.73
CA ILE A 15 47.17 6.69 31.44
C ILE A 15 47.45 5.40 30.66
N ASP A 16 47.02 4.29 31.19
CA ASP A 16 47.01 3.01 30.54
C ASP A 16 45.57 2.60 30.22
N TRP A 17 45.37 1.97 29.10
CA TRP A 17 44.04 1.47 28.71
C TRP A 17 44.12 0.09 28.09
N HIS A 18 43.10 -0.68 28.30
CA HIS A 18 42.96 -1.96 27.64
C HIS A 18 41.49 -2.25 27.29
N ARG A 19 41.26 -3.06 26.27
CA ARG A 19 39.92 -3.54 25.92
C ARG A 19 39.47 -4.55 26.97
N ASN A 20 38.30 -4.32 27.54
CA ASN A 20 37.66 -5.28 28.42
C ASN A 20 36.87 -6.28 27.55
N HIS A 21 37.51 -7.39 27.19
CA HIS A 21 36.91 -8.40 26.35
C HIS A 21 35.65 -9.01 26.96
N GLN A 22 35.61 -9.19 28.27
CA GLN A 22 34.45 -9.73 28.96
C GLN A 22 33.24 -8.81 28.84
N THR A 23 33.40 -7.51 29.00
CA THR A 23 32.36 -6.53 28.85
C THR A 23 31.93 -6.38 27.37
N ILE A 24 32.87 -6.52 26.43
CA ILE A 24 32.59 -6.50 24.98
C ILE A 24 31.74 -7.70 24.60
N THR A 25 32.09 -8.91 25.06
CA THR A 25 31.31 -10.11 24.78
C THR A 25 29.91 -10.02 25.37
N ALA A 26 29.77 -9.60 26.61
CA ALA A 26 28.47 -9.39 27.24
C ALA A 26 27.61 -8.33 26.53
N ALA A 27 28.23 -7.27 26.02
CA ALA A 27 27.53 -6.28 25.23
C ALA A 27 27.09 -6.83 23.85
N ALA A 28 27.96 -7.65 23.23
CA ALA A 28 27.65 -8.28 21.94
C ALA A 28 26.47 -9.28 22.00
N GLU A 29 26.23 -9.90 23.15
CA GLU A 29 25.06 -10.76 23.37
C GLU A 29 23.74 -9.96 23.30
N LEU A 30 23.79 -8.67 23.56
CA LEU A 30 22.63 -7.79 23.48
C LEU A 30 22.49 -7.10 22.12
N ASP A 31 23.48 -7.26 21.21
CA ASP A 31 23.43 -6.66 19.89
C ASP A 31 22.28 -7.26 19.06
N GLY A 32 21.47 -6.37 18.49
CA GLY A 32 20.29 -6.77 17.72
C GLY A 32 19.04 -7.08 18.58
N LEU A 33 19.14 -7.06 19.91
CA LEU A 33 18.00 -7.17 20.79
C LEU A 33 17.34 -5.79 20.96
N TYR A 34 16.03 -5.77 20.93
CA TYR A 34 15.23 -4.59 21.28
C TYR A 34 14.01 -5.02 22.10
N ALA A 35 13.64 -4.22 23.06
CA ALA A 35 12.47 -4.47 23.90
C ALA A 35 11.20 -3.93 23.24
N ILE A 36 10.16 -4.75 23.19
CA ILE A 36 8.82 -4.32 22.81
C ILE A 36 7.98 -4.27 24.07
N ALA A 37 7.47 -3.08 24.42
CA ALA A 37 6.52 -2.90 25.50
C ALA A 37 5.10 -2.88 24.93
N THR A 38 4.16 -3.52 25.63
CA THR A 38 2.76 -3.52 25.28
C THR A 38 1.90 -3.28 26.51
N ASN A 39 0.80 -2.57 26.32
CA ASN A 39 -0.27 -2.42 27.33
C ASN A 39 -1.43 -3.41 27.10
N LEU A 40 -1.29 -4.31 26.14
CA LEU A 40 -2.24 -5.41 25.94
C LEU A 40 -2.04 -6.41 27.06
N SER A 41 -2.68 -6.15 28.21
CA SER A 41 -2.88 -7.13 29.24
C SER A 41 -3.85 -8.17 28.69
N ASP A 42 -3.62 -9.45 28.96
CA ASP A 42 -4.38 -10.59 28.49
C ASP A 42 -5.85 -10.24 28.26
N PRO A 43 -6.31 -10.13 27.01
CA PRO A 43 -7.72 -9.94 26.77
C PRO A 43 -8.44 -11.24 27.18
N PRO A 44 -9.65 -11.18 27.76
CA PRO A 44 -10.36 -12.36 28.25
C PRO A 44 -10.68 -13.40 27.17
N ARG A 45 -10.29 -13.17 25.93
CA ARG A 45 -10.62 -14.03 24.79
C ARG A 45 -9.43 -14.49 23.92
N ARG A 46 -8.21 -14.01 24.16
CA ARG A 46 -7.04 -14.40 23.37
C ARG A 46 -5.74 -14.11 24.09
N THR A 47 -5.01 -15.14 24.44
CA THR A 47 -3.63 -15.02 24.93
C THR A 47 -2.72 -14.70 23.74
N LEU A 48 -2.14 -13.50 23.71
CA LEU A 48 -1.15 -13.13 22.72
C LEU A 48 0.21 -13.67 23.15
N THR A 49 0.85 -14.42 22.28
CA THR A 49 2.23 -14.86 22.48
C THR A 49 3.23 -13.74 22.17
N ALA A 50 4.45 -13.84 22.67
CA ALA A 50 5.54 -12.91 22.32
C ALA A 50 5.74 -12.83 20.78
N LEU A 51 5.55 -13.95 20.07
CA LEU A 51 5.62 -14.00 18.63
C LEU A 51 4.46 -13.24 17.94
N ASP A 52 3.26 -13.31 18.50
CA ASP A 52 2.12 -12.55 17.97
C ASP A 52 2.34 -11.03 18.15
N MET A 53 2.89 -10.62 19.29
CA MET A 53 3.26 -9.22 19.54
C MET A 53 4.34 -8.75 18.56
N LEU A 54 5.33 -9.58 18.29
CA LEU A 54 6.37 -9.27 17.30
C LEU A 54 5.78 -9.14 15.89
N LYS A 55 4.85 -10.00 15.51
CA LYS A 55 4.14 -9.91 14.21
C LYS A 55 3.37 -8.60 14.11
N VAL A 56 2.57 -8.24 15.12
CA VAL A 56 1.81 -6.98 15.16
C VAL A 56 2.75 -5.77 15.04
N TYR A 57 3.88 -5.80 15.76
CA TYR A 57 4.89 -4.75 15.64
C TYR A 57 5.49 -4.66 14.24
N LYS A 58 5.82 -5.80 13.64
CA LYS A 58 6.37 -5.86 12.26
C LYS A 58 5.36 -5.41 11.21
N ASP A 59 4.06 -5.53 11.47
CA ASP A 59 2.99 -5.09 10.56
C ASP A 59 2.73 -3.57 10.62
N GLN A 60 3.47 -2.81 11.43
CA GLN A 60 3.39 -1.34 11.50
C GLN A 60 3.53 -0.68 10.12
N TRP A 61 4.33 -1.26 9.22
CA TRP A 61 4.52 -0.77 7.86
C TRP A 61 3.19 -0.66 7.08
N ILE A 62 2.19 -1.50 7.40
CA ILE A 62 0.85 -1.46 6.79
C ILE A 62 0.18 -0.13 7.13
N VAL A 63 0.26 0.29 8.40
CA VAL A 63 -0.30 1.57 8.86
C VAL A 63 0.42 2.72 8.19
N GLU A 64 1.74 2.66 8.11
CA GLU A 64 2.56 3.68 7.43
C GLU A 64 2.22 3.79 5.95
N GLN A 65 1.98 2.67 5.28
CA GLN A 65 1.53 2.65 3.89
C GLN A 65 0.15 3.31 3.75
N ARG A 66 -0.81 3.03 4.64
CA ARG A 66 -2.13 3.69 4.62
C ARG A 66 -2.03 5.19 4.86
N HIS A 67 -1.15 5.63 5.75
CA HIS A 67 -0.87 7.06 5.91
C HIS A 67 -0.25 7.70 4.66
N ARG A 68 0.57 6.98 3.94
CA ARG A 68 1.12 7.44 2.67
C ARG A 68 0.03 7.53 1.60
N ASP A 69 -0.83 6.53 1.48
CA ASP A 69 -1.96 6.53 0.56
C ASP A 69 -2.89 7.72 0.85
N LEU A 70 -3.20 7.96 2.11
CA LEU A 70 -4.01 9.09 2.55
C LEU A 70 -3.41 10.43 2.11
N LYS A 71 -2.12 10.63 2.32
CA LYS A 71 -1.45 11.91 2.05
C LYS A 71 -1.14 12.13 0.58
N GLN A 72 -0.69 11.09 -0.12
CA GLN A 72 -0.15 11.21 -1.48
C GLN A 72 -1.16 10.79 -2.55
N THR A 73 -1.84 9.66 -2.38
CA THR A 73 -2.75 9.12 -3.40
C THR A 73 -4.12 9.81 -3.32
N LEU A 74 -4.69 9.91 -2.14
CA LEU A 74 -6.00 10.54 -1.91
C LEU A 74 -5.90 12.05 -1.67
N ARG A 75 -4.68 12.58 -1.59
CA ARG A 75 -4.39 14.02 -1.52
C ARG A 75 -5.20 14.76 -0.45
N VAL A 76 -5.26 14.20 0.75
CA VAL A 76 -5.98 14.85 1.87
C VAL A 76 -5.43 16.25 2.20
N ARG A 77 -4.25 16.61 1.74
CA ARG A 77 -3.63 17.92 1.92
C ARG A 77 -3.14 18.51 0.60
N PRO A 78 -3.22 19.84 0.43
CA PRO A 78 -3.81 20.85 1.34
C PRO A 78 -5.34 20.85 1.29
N VAL A 79 -5.98 21.16 2.43
CA VAL A 79 -7.43 21.38 2.52
C VAL A 79 -7.67 22.87 2.55
N PHE A 80 -8.40 23.40 1.56
CA PHE A 80 -8.75 24.82 1.42
C PHE A 80 -10.21 25.11 1.83
N LEU A 81 -10.78 24.27 2.69
CA LEU A 81 -12.15 24.44 3.17
C LEU A 81 -12.15 25.26 4.46
N HIS A 82 -12.98 26.30 4.48
CA HIS A 82 -13.15 27.18 5.64
C HIS A 82 -14.34 26.80 6.53
N ASN A 83 -15.11 25.80 6.14
CA ASN A 83 -16.28 25.33 6.89
C ASN A 83 -15.95 23.97 7.51
N ASP A 84 -16.17 23.84 8.81
CA ASP A 84 -15.85 22.63 9.57
C ASP A 84 -16.67 21.42 9.11
N ASP A 85 -17.96 21.61 8.81
CA ASP A 85 -18.82 20.52 8.33
C ASP A 85 -18.33 19.96 6.99
N ARG A 86 -17.91 20.85 6.06
CA ARG A 86 -17.34 20.43 4.78
C ARG A 86 -16.00 19.73 4.96
N SER A 87 -15.19 20.20 5.90
CA SER A 87 -13.91 19.57 6.23
C SER A 87 -14.12 18.18 6.83
N GLN A 88 -15.09 18.01 7.71
CA GLN A 88 -15.45 16.72 8.27
C GLN A 88 -16.00 15.77 7.20
N ALA A 89 -16.88 16.24 6.33
CA ALA A 89 -17.41 15.46 5.22
C ALA A 89 -16.29 14.97 4.29
N LEU A 90 -15.37 15.88 3.91
CA LEU A 90 -14.21 15.50 3.07
C LEU A 90 -13.34 14.45 3.74
N ILE A 91 -13.06 14.59 5.03
CA ILE A 91 -12.27 13.61 5.78
C ILE A 91 -12.98 12.25 5.85
N ALA A 92 -14.30 12.25 6.04
CA ALA A 92 -15.11 11.04 6.04
C ALA A 92 -15.08 10.34 4.66
N ASP A 93 -15.26 11.08 3.58
CA ASP A 93 -15.19 10.55 2.21
C ASP A 93 -13.82 9.95 1.91
N ILE A 94 -12.75 10.63 2.30
CA ILE A 94 -11.38 10.15 2.13
C ILE A 94 -11.14 8.89 3.00
N GLY A 95 -11.73 8.84 4.20
CA GLY A 95 -11.69 7.67 5.07
C GLY A 95 -12.35 6.45 4.41
N ILE A 96 -13.52 6.65 3.79
CA ILE A 96 -14.22 5.60 3.02
C ILE A 96 -13.37 5.16 1.81
N ALA A 97 -12.79 6.11 1.08
CA ALA A 97 -11.89 5.79 -0.03
C ALA A 97 -10.68 4.95 0.43
N LEU A 98 -10.08 5.31 1.57
CA LEU A 98 -8.97 4.55 2.13
C LEU A 98 -9.37 3.13 2.54
N LEU A 99 -10.58 2.96 3.08
CA LEU A 99 -11.14 1.66 3.39
C LEU A 99 -11.32 0.82 2.12
N ILE A 100 -11.88 1.38 1.06
CA ILE A 100 -12.03 0.70 -0.24
C ILE A 100 -10.67 0.28 -0.79
N PHE A 101 -9.66 1.14 -0.72
CA PHE A 101 -8.28 0.81 -1.08
C PHE A 101 -7.79 -0.42 -0.31
N GLY A 102 -8.03 -0.43 1.01
CA GLY A 102 -7.65 -1.55 1.87
C GLY A 102 -8.34 -2.85 1.50
N LEU A 103 -9.64 -2.79 1.20
CA LEU A 103 -10.44 -3.96 0.84
C LEU A 103 -10.00 -4.54 -0.51
N ILE A 104 -9.86 -3.72 -1.55
CA ILE A 104 -9.38 -4.17 -2.87
C ILE A 104 -8.05 -4.93 -2.73
N GLU A 105 -7.12 -4.35 -1.97
CA GLU A 105 -5.80 -4.96 -1.78
C GLU A 105 -5.88 -6.26 -0.98
N ALA A 106 -6.66 -6.28 0.10
CA ALA A 106 -6.80 -7.45 0.96
C ALA A 106 -7.49 -8.61 0.24
N ASP A 107 -8.57 -8.35 -0.50
CA ASP A 107 -9.31 -9.37 -1.21
C ASP A 107 -8.51 -9.94 -2.37
N LEU A 108 -7.84 -9.07 -3.15
CA LEU A 108 -7.01 -9.52 -4.25
C LEU A 108 -5.80 -10.35 -3.76
N ARG A 109 -5.14 -9.94 -2.68
CA ARG A 109 -4.05 -10.72 -2.07
C ARG A 109 -4.55 -12.04 -1.48
N ARG A 110 -5.73 -12.06 -0.91
CA ARG A 110 -6.36 -13.29 -0.40
C ARG A 110 -6.67 -14.27 -1.53
N ALA A 111 -7.20 -13.79 -2.64
CA ALA A 111 -7.53 -14.61 -3.80
C ALA A 111 -6.29 -15.15 -4.53
N LEU A 112 -5.22 -14.37 -4.61
CA LEU A 112 -3.95 -14.78 -5.24
C LEU A 112 -3.10 -15.68 -4.34
N GLY A 113 -3.24 -15.57 -3.02
CA GLY A 113 -2.36 -16.19 -2.04
C GLY A 113 -1.16 -15.30 -1.63
N PRO A 114 -0.48 -15.67 -0.52
CA PRO A 114 0.57 -14.85 0.07
C PRO A 114 1.73 -14.63 -0.90
N ASN A 115 2.15 -13.37 -1.02
CA ASN A 115 3.28 -12.92 -1.85
C ASN A 115 3.21 -13.30 -3.34
N THR A 116 2.03 -13.67 -3.85
CA THR A 116 1.86 -14.02 -5.25
C THR A 116 1.77 -12.75 -6.11
N PRO A 117 2.66 -12.58 -7.09
CA PRO A 117 2.61 -11.42 -7.97
C PRO A 117 1.45 -11.54 -8.97
N LEU A 118 0.74 -10.44 -9.16
CA LEU A 118 -0.19 -10.29 -10.28
C LEU A 118 0.59 -9.93 -11.54
N PRO A 119 0.48 -10.68 -12.63
CA PRO A 119 1.24 -10.43 -13.85
C PRO A 119 0.85 -9.10 -14.51
N ALA A 120 1.82 -8.42 -15.10
CA ALA A 120 1.65 -7.21 -15.90
C ALA A 120 0.89 -6.05 -15.21
N ILE A 121 0.90 -5.98 -13.87
CA ILE A 121 0.25 -4.90 -13.12
C ILE A 121 1.07 -3.60 -13.09
N LEU A 122 2.38 -3.70 -13.28
CA LEU A 122 3.28 -2.57 -13.36
C LEU A 122 3.64 -2.23 -14.82
N PRO A 123 4.16 -1.01 -15.09
CA PRO A 123 4.70 -0.66 -16.39
C PRO A 123 5.68 -1.72 -16.89
N GLU A 124 5.88 -1.79 -18.21
CA GLU A 124 6.74 -2.77 -18.88
C GLU A 124 6.32 -4.23 -18.64
N HIS A 125 5.02 -4.45 -18.38
CA HIS A 125 4.45 -5.78 -18.13
C HIS A 125 5.06 -6.53 -16.95
N ARG A 126 5.66 -5.83 -15.99
CA ARG A 126 6.20 -6.45 -14.79
C ARG A 126 5.10 -6.87 -13.83
N GLY A 127 5.26 -8.05 -13.24
CA GLY A 127 4.41 -8.54 -12.16
C GLY A 127 4.82 -7.95 -10.80
N ALA A 128 3.85 -7.77 -9.91
CA ALA A 128 4.10 -7.37 -8.52
C ALA A 128 2.98 -7.86 -7.61
N VAL A 129 3.26 -7.97 -6.32
CA VAL A 129 2.22 -8.15 -5.31
C VAL A 129 1.27 -6.96 -5.40
N PRO A 130 -0.04 -7.19 -5.57
CA PRO A 130 -0.96 -6.10 -5.86
C PRO A 130 -1.05 -5.10 -4.70
N ALA A 131 -0.92 -3.82 -5.06
CA ALA A 131 -1.25 -2.68 -4.23
C ALA A 131 -2.46 -1.97 -4.86
N ALA A 132 -3.38 -1.47 -4.05
CA ALA A 132 -4.62 -0.87 -4.53
C ALA A 132 -4.39 0.22 -5.58
N ARG A 133 -3.36 1.06 -5.40
CA ARG A 133 -3.00 2.07 -6.37
C ARG A 133 -2.68 1.50 -7.76
N ALA A 134 -1.88 0.43 -7.81
CA ALA A 134 -1.51 -0.20 -9.08
C ALA A 134 -2.74 -0.85 -9.74
N VAL A 135 -3.61 -1.48 -8.93
CA VAL A 135 -4.88 -2.05 -9.39
C VAL A 135 -5.76 -0.97 -10.04
N LEU A 136 -6.01 0.15 -9.36
CA LEU A 136 -6.83 1.23 -9.90
C LEU A 136 -6.17 1.90 -11.12
N THR A 137 -4.85 2.04 -11.12
CA THR A 137 -4.12 2.57 -12.29
C THR A 137 -4.28 1.67 -13.51
N ALA A 138 -4.39 0.35 -13.34
CA ALA A 138 -4.63 -0.57 -14.44
C ALA A 138 -5.97 -0.32 -15.17
N PHE A 139 -6.93 0.34 -14.50
CA PHE A 139 -8.23 0.71 -15.09
C PHE A 139 -8.32 2.21 -15.49
N ALA A 140 -7.29 3.01 -15.25
CA ALA A 140 -7.35 4.46 -15.45
C ALA A 140 -7.61 4.89 -16.90
N GLY A 141 -7.28 4.06 -17.88
CA GLY A 141 -7.51 4.32 -19.31
C GLY A 141 -8.71 3.60 -19.88
N LEU A 142 -9.55 2.97 -19.06
CA LEU A 142 -10.73 2.25 -19.52
C LEU A 142 -11.90 3.22 -19.72
N HIS A 143 -12.47 3.24 -20.92
CA HIS A 143 -13.60 4.10 -21.26
C HIS A 143 -14.87 3.28 -21.44
N ALA A 144 -15.98 3.91 -21.10
CA ALA A 144 -17.32 3.40 -21.38
C ALA A 144 -18.07 4.45 -22.22
N THR A 145 -18.58 4.02 -23.36
CA THR A 145 -19.26 4.90 -24.32
C THR A 145 -20.75 4.57 -24.37
N TYR A 146 -21.59 5.57 -24.21
CA TYR A 146 -23.02 5.43 -24.39
C TYR A 146 -23.34 5.39 -25.89
N THR A 147 -24.05 4.35 -26.31
CA THR A 147 -24.55 4.18 -27.67
C THR A 147 -26.07 4.09 -27.68
N THR A 148 -26.67 4.11 -28.85
CA THR A 148 -28.11 3.89 -29.01
C THR A 148 -28.59 2.52 -28.57
N THR A 149 -27.69 1.55 -28.49
CA THR A 149 -27.98 0.16 -28.10
C THR A 149 -27.58 -0.16 -26.66
N GLY A 150 -26.99 0.80 -25.93
CA GLY A 150 -26.55 0.63 -24.56
C GLY A 150 -25.14 1.13 -24.30
N LEU A 151 -24.58 0.73 -23.16
CA LEU A 151 -23.23 1.08 -22.78
C LEU A 151 -22.23 0.10 -23.37
N LEU A 152 -21.24 0.62 -24.07
CA LEU A 152 -20.10 -0.14 -24.59
C LEU A 152 -18.88 0.12 -23.72
N LEU A 153 -18.24 -0.94 -23.26
CA LEU A 153 -16.98 -0.88 -22.53
C LEU A 153 -15.82 -1.20 -23.49
N ASP A 154 -14.71 -0.48 -23.34
CA ASP A 154 -13.49 -0.83 -24.04
C ASP A 154 -13.09 -2.27 -23.74
N ARG A 155 -12.39 -2.90 -24.68
CA ARG A 155 -11.89 -4.26 -24.50
C ARG A 155 -10.93 -4.31 -23.32
N LEU A 156 -11.27 -5.14 -22.33
CA LEU A 156 -10.42 -5.34 -21.17
C LEU A 156 -9.11 -6.03 -21.54
N THR A 157 -8.02 -5.58 -20.93
CA THR A 157 -6.73 -6.26 -20.98
C THR A 157 -6.78 -7.58 -20.22
N PRO A 158 -5.87 -8.52 -20.47
CA PRO A 158 -5.78 -9.75 -19.71
C PRO A 158 -5.62 -9.51 -18.19
N THR A 159 -4.83 -8.50 -17.81
CA THR A 159 -4.63 -8.13 -16.40
C THR A 159 -5.91 -7.59 -15.76
N GLN A 160 -6.67 -6.74 -16.45
CA GLN A 160 -7.94 -6.22 -15.95
C GLN A 160 -8.97 -7.36 -15.75
N ARG A 161 -9.06 -8.30 -16.69
CA ARG A 161 -9.93 -9.47 -16.55
C ARG A 161 -9.53 -10.34 -15.35
N LEU A 162 -8.23 -10.56 -15.18
CA LEU A 162 -7.72 -11.35 -14.08
C LEU A 162 -8.03 -10.68 -12.73
N ILE A 163 -7.90 -9.36 -12.63
CA ILE A 163 -8.26 -8.60 -11.43
C ILE A 163 -9.76 -8.77 -11.12
N LEU A 164 -10.63 -8.56 -12.10
CA LEU A 164 -12.09 -8.68 -11.92
C LEU A 164 -12.48 -10.10 -11.51
N ALA A 165 -11.87 -11.11 -12.14
CA ALA A 165 -12.10 -12.51 -11.80
C ALA A 165 -11.70 -12.86 -10.35
N HIS A 166 -10.54 -12.36 -9.89
CA HIS A 166 -10.09 -12.59 -8.52
C HIS A 166 -10.92 -11.83 -7.47
N LEU A 167 -11.53 -10.72 -7.84
CA LEU A 167 -12.42 -9.95 -6.97
C LEU A 167 -13.89 -10.40 -7.06
N ASP A 168 -14.18 -11.42 -7.85
CA ASP A 168 -15.55 -11.90 -8.12
C ASP A 168 -16.50 -10.79 -8.58
N ILE A 169 -15.96 -9.85 -9.38
CA ILE A 169 -16.73 -8.74 -9.94
C ILE A 169 -17.23 -9.16 -11.32
N PRO A 170 -18.55 -9.35 -11.49
CA PRO A 170 -19.10 -9.65 -12.79
C PRO A 170 -18.90 -8.47 -13.74
N LEU A 171 -18.66 -8.77 -15.01
CA LEU A 171 -18.62 -7.72 -16.02
C LEU A 171 -20.02 -7.09 -16.13
N PRO A 172 -20.16 -5.78 -15.87
CA PRO A 172 -21.47 -5.14 -15.83
C PRO A 172 -22.12 -5.02 -17.21
N TRP A 173 -21.36 -5.22 -18.28
CA TRP A 173 -21.81 -5.12 -19.68
C TRP A 173 -21.17 -6.19 -20.54
N PRO A 174 -21.86 -6.66 -21.60
CA PRO A 174 -21.25 -7.58 -22.54
C PRO A 174 -20.03 -6.91 -23.18
N GLU A 175 -18.92 -7.65 -23.23
CA GLU A 175 -17.75 -7.20 -23.97
C GLU A 175 -18.13 -7.11 -25.46
N THR A 176 -17.85 -5.98 -26.08
CA THR A 176 -17.96 -5.87 -27.53
C THR A 176 -16.89 -6.77 -28.12
N HIS A 177 -17.30 -7.83 -28.79
CA HIS A 177 -16.46 -8.50 -29.75
C HIS A 177 -16.13 -7.47 -30.84
N SER A 178 -14.88 -7.02 -30.86
CA SER A 178 -14.40 -6.13 -31.91
C SER A 178 -14.45 -6.86 -33.24
N THR A 179 -15.55 -6.73 -33.95
CA THR A 179 -15.45 -6.59 -35.37
C THR A 179 -14.93 -5.18 -35.61
N ALA A 180 -13.67 -5.08 -35.99
CA ALA A 180 -13.04 -3.83 -36.38
C ALA A 180 -13.76 -3.31 -37.64
N THR A 181 -14.81 -2.53 -37.42
CA THR A 181 -15.32 -1.62 -38.43
C THR A 181 -14.80 -0.26 -38.05
N THR A 182 -13.78 0.17 -38.77
CA THR A 182 -13.26 1.53 -38.76
C THR A 182 -14.43 2.46 -39.07
N LEU A 183 -15.09 2.97 -38.05
CA LEU A 183 -15.99 4.10 -38.20
C LEU A 183 -15.12 5.31 -38.48
N ASN A 184 -15.11 5.72 -39.74
CA ASN A 184 -14.48 6.95 -40.17
C ASN A 184 -14.98 8.12 -39.31
N ASN A 185 -14.06 8.87 -38.79
CA ASN A 185 -14.22 10.01 -37.87
C ASN A 185 -15.04 11.18 -38.50
N THR A 186 -15.62 11.00 -39.67
CA THR A 186 -16.35 12.01 -40.42
C THR A 186 -17.83 12.11 -40.04
N ASP A 187 -18.39 11.05 -39.40
CA ASP A 187 -19.83 11.05 -39.10
C ASP A 187 -20.18 11.63 -37.69
N LEU A 188 -19.18 11.84 -36.85
CA LEU A 188 -19.39 12.40 -35.50
C LEU A 188 -19.53 13.93 -35.50
N TYR A 189 -19.00 14.63 -36.49
CA TYR A 189 -19.03 16.11 -36.56
C TYR A 189 -20.23 16.69 -37.33
N SER A 190 -20.97 15.88 -38.06
CA SER A 190 -22.09 16.40 -38.88
C SER A 190 -23.40 16.60 -38.11
N LYS A 191 -23.52 16.14 -36.86
CA LYS A 191 -24.76 16.21 -36.05
C LYS A 191 -24.79 17.29 -35.00
N THR A 192 -23.69 18.03 -34.75
CA THR A 192 -23.62 19.05 -33.69
C THR A 192 -23.89 20.49 -34.17
N MET A 193 -24.20 20.68 -35.46
CA MET A 193 -24.47 22.01 -36.02
C MET A 193 -25.86 22.14 -36.65
N ARG A 194 -26.88 21.67 -35.98
CA ARG A 194 -28.27 22.09 -36.30
C ARG A 194 -29.10 22.08 -35.03
N HIS A 195 -28.97 23.13 -34.24
CA HIS A 195 -30.04 23.81 -33.50
C HIS A 195 -29.45 25.09 -32.91
#